data_0716e31e339eb78f90ae317383eb0dd3
#
_entry.id   0716e31e339eb78f90ae317383eb0dd3
#
_cell.length_a   1.000
_cell.length_b   1.000
_cell.length_c   1.000
_cell.angle_alpha   90.00
_cell.angle_beta   90.00
_cell.angle_gamma   90.00
#
_symmetry.space_group_name_H-M   'P 1'
#
loop_
_entity.id
_entity.type
_entity.pdbx_description
1 polymer ?
#
loop_
_entity_poly.entity_id
_entity_poly.type
_entity_poly.pdbx_seq_one_letter_code
_entity_poly.pdbx_strand_id
1 'polypeptide(L)'
;MNTMKKEEIIERLSFLGEDIRENIDKEPYLSMYIKAQQENAWFLKENIQYSLKQFLPWLEKKELHDFVAKYEENKKQKNLAIVCAGNIPAVGFHDILCGLLSNCSLQVKLSSNDKVIIPFLINRMSEKTELPVRFVDKING
;
A
#
# COMPACT_ATOMS: atom_id res chain seq x y z
N MET A 1 -3.08 22.74 1.57
CA MET A 1 -3.34 21.32 1.34
C MET A 1 -3.58 20.64 2.67
N ASN A 2 -4.73 19.99 2.83
CA ASN A 2 -5.08 19.35 4.10
C ASN A 2 -4.31 18.05 4.29
N THR A 3 -3.61 17.96 5.41
CA THR A 3 -2.94 16.73 5.82
C THR A 3 -4.00 15.74 6.29
N MET A 4 -3.96 14.52 5.78
CA MET A 4 -4.85 13.46 6.22
C MET A 4 -4.51 13.10 7.67
N LYS A 5 -5.53 13.00 8.50
CA LYS A 5 -5.34 12.64 9.92
C LYS A 5 -4.93 11.17 10.05
N LYS A 6 -4.12 10.89 11.05
CA LYS A 6 -3.64 9.54 11.36
C LYS A 6 -4.80 8.54 11.46
N GLU A 7 -5.89 8.93 12.10
CA GLU A 7 -7.07 8.08 12.26
C GLU A 7 -7.71 7.72 10.91
N GLU A 8 -7.72 8.66 9.96
CA GLU A 8 -8.22 8.38 8.60
C GLU A 8 -7.31 7.38 7.87
N ILE A 9 -6.00 7.50 8.04
CA ILE A 9 -5.04 6.54 7.47
C ILE A 9 -5.30 5.15 8.04
N ILE A 10 -5.47 5.04 9.35
CA ILE A 10 -5.77 3.76 10.01
C ILE A 10 -7.07 3.16 9.47
N GLU A 11 -8.11 3.98 9.32
CA GLU A 11 -9.39 3.53 8.74
C GLU A 11 -9.21 3.00 7.32
N ARG A 12 -8.42 3.70 6.49
CA ARG A 12 -8.18 3.27 5.11
C ARG A 12 -7.38 1.96 5.05
N LEU A 13 -6.37 1.83 5.89
CA LEU A 13 -5.58 0.59 5.96
C LEU A 13 -6.41 -0.58 6.49
N SER A 14 -7.21 -0.35 7.52
CA SER A 14 -8.11 -1.36 8.07
C SER A 14 -9.15 -1.80 7.02
N PHE A 15 -9.71 -0.85 6.28
CA PHE A 15 -10.63 -1.14 5.18
C PHE A 15 -9.95 -2.03 4.12
N LEU A 16 -8.70 -1.74 3.77
CA LEU A 16 -7.96 -2.56 2.81
C LEU A 16 -7.83 -4.00 3.29
N GLY A 17 -7.53 -4.20 4.59
CA GLY A 17 -7.45 -5.54 5.16
C GLY A 17 -8.74 -6.32 5.01
N GLU A 18 -9.87 -5.69 5.31
CA GLU A 18 -11.19 -6.30 5.15
C GLU A 18 -11.49 -6.57 3.67
N ASP A 19 -11.17 -5.62 2.80
CA ASP A 19 -11.38 -5.77 1.36
C ASP A 19 -10.60 -6.96 0.80
N ILE A 20 -9.35 -7.13 1.21
CA ILE A 20 -8.54 -8.28 0.82
C ILE A 20 -9.20 -9.59 1.28
N ARG A 21 -9.58 -9.67 2.56
CA ARG A 21 -10.19 -10.88 3.13
C ARG A 21 -11.45 -11.27 2.37
N GLU A 22 -12.31 -10.31 2.07
CA GLU A 22 -13.60 -10.59 1.44
C GLU A 22 -13.51 -10.84 -0.05
N ASN A 23 -12.56 -10.21 -0.74
CA ASN A 23 -12.56 -10.14 -2.19
C ASN A 23 -11.34 -10.75 -2.88
N ILE A 24 -10.42 -11.34 -2.14
CA ILE A 24 -9.16 -11.86 -2.70
C ILE A 24 -9.37 -12.88 -3.83
N ASP A 25 -10.49 -13.60 -3.81
CA ASP A 25 -10.87 -14.58 -4.84
C ASP A 25 -11.96 -14.07 -5.78
N LYS A 26 -12.23 -12.76 -5.77
CA LYS A 26 -13.29 -12.12 -6.55
C LYS A 26 -12.74 -10.92 -7.33
N GLU A 27 -13.60 -10.38 -8.23
CA GLU A 27 -13.31 -9.10 -8.86
C GLU A 27 -13.35 -7.97 -7.81
N PRO A 28 -12.50 -6.94 -7.94
CA PRO A 28 -11.57 -6.70 -9.04
C PRO A 28 -10.18 -7.35 -8.88
N TYR A 29 -9.96 -8.14 -7.81
CA TYR A 29 -8.68 -8.80 -7.56
C TYR A 29 -8.31 -9.77 -8.69
N LEU A 30 -9.27 -10.55 -9.19
CA LEU A 30 -9.00 -11.52 -10.26
C LEU A 30 -8.41 -10.85 -11.50
N SER A 31 -8.98 -9.73 -11.93
CA SER A 31 -8.47 -8.97 -13.07
C SER A 31 -7.09 -8.39 -12.79
N MET A 32 -6.84 -7.97 -11.56
CA MET A 32 -5.52 -7.47 -11.16
C MET A 32 -4.45 -8.55 -11.26
N TYR A 33 -4.74 -9.79 -10.84
CA TYR A 33 -3.78 -10.89 -10.95
C TYR A 33 -3.40 -11.17 -12.41
N ILE A 34 -4.37 -11.16 -13.28
CA ILE A 34 -4.13 -11.37 -14.73
C ILE A 34 -3.21 -10.29 -15.27
N LYS A 35 -3.50 -9.03 -14.96
CA LYS A 35 -2.71 -7.90 -15.43
C LYS A 35 -1.28 -7.93 -14.88
N ALA A 36 -1.13 -8.25 -13.60
CA ALA A 36 0.20 -8.33 -12.97
C ALA A 36 1.04 -9.44 -13.61
N GLN A 37 0.44 -10.60 -13.89
CA GLN A 37 1.13 -11.71 -14.52
C GLN A 37 1.49 -11.42 -15.98
N GLN A 38 0.67 -10.65 -16.69
CA GLN A 38 0.98 -10.23 -18.06
C GLN A 38 2.26 -9.37 -18.10
N GLU A 39 2.48 -8.54 -17.08
CA GLU A 39 3.67 -7.68 -17.02
C GLU A 39 4.88 -8.39 -16.40
N ASN A 40 4.67 -9.40 -15.57
CA ASN A 40 5.72 -10.21 -14.96
C ASN A 40 5.24 -11.65 -14.83
N ALA A 41 5.72 -12.51 -15.72
CA ALA A 41 5.29 -13.91 -15.79
C ALA A 41 5.59 -14.71 -14.51
N TRP A 42 6.52 -14.24 -13.68
CA TRP A 42 6.85 -14.88 -12.41
C TRP A 42 5.83 -14.57 -11.30
N PHE A 43 4.99 -13.54 -11.48
CA PHE A 43 3.96 -13.16 -10.51
C PHE A 43 2.70 -13.99 -10.73
N LEU A 44 2.78 -15.25 -10.34
CA LEU A 44 1.62 -16.14 -10.39
C LEU A 44 0.56 -15.68 -9.38
N LYS A 45 -0.71 -15.95 -9.70
CA LYS A 45 -1.85 -15.62 -8.83
C LYS A 45 -1.61 -16.07 -7.40
N GLU A 46 -1.15 -17.29 -7.20
CA GLU A 46 -0.91 -17.88 -5.88
C GLU A 46 0.15 -17.10 -5.10
N ASN A 47 1.18 -16.64 -5.79
CA ASN A 47 2.25 -15.86 -5.16
C ASN A 47 1.76 -14.47 -4.77
N ILE A 48 0.94 -13.85 -5.60
CA ILE A 48 0.33 -12.55 -5.29
C ILE A 48 -0.60 -12.69 -4.08
N GLN A 49 -1.46 -13.68 -4.09
CA GLN A 49 -2.39 -13.95 -2.98
C GLN A 49 -1.63 -14.23 -1.68
N TYR A 50 -0.55 -14.98 -1.76
CA TYR A 50 0.30 -15.24 -0.58
C TYR A 50 0.85 -13.93 -0.01
N SER A 51 1.38 -13.06 -0.85
CA SER A 51 1.90 -11.76 -0.41
C SER A 51 0.81 -10.89 0.21
N LEU A 52 -0.38 -10.83 -0.40
CA LEU A 52 -1.50 -10.07 0.15
C LEU A 52 -1.91 -10.59 1.53
N LYS A 53 -1.95 -11.89 1.70
CA LYS A 53 -2.29 -12.50 3.00
C LYS A 53 -1.27 -12.19 4.07
N GLN A 54 0.01 -12.03 3.70
CA GLN A 54 1.05 -11.63 4.64
C GLN A 54 0.85 -10.21 5.19
N PHE A 55 0.16 -9.36 4.48
CA PHE A 55 -0.14 -8.00 4.94
C PHE A 55 -1.28 -7.96 5.96
N LEU A 56 -2.15 -8.95 6.00
CA LEU A 56 -3.37 -8.91 6.81
C LEU A 56 -3.13 -8.64 8.30
N PRO A 57 -2.13 -9.27 8.96
CA PRO A 57 -1.87 -8.94 10.36
C PRO A 57 -1.51 -7.46 10.58
N TRP A 58 -0.81 -6.84 9.62
CA TRP A 58 -0.42 -5.43 9.72
C TRP A 58 -1.61 -4.47 9.51
N LEU A 59 -2.67 -4.94 8.87
CA LEU A 59 -3.85 -4.13 8.54
C LEU A 59 -4.97 -4.26 9.56
N GLU A 60 -4.74 -4.99 10.64
CA GLU A 60 -5.68 -5.04 11.77
C GLU A 60 -5.70 -3.69 12.48
N LYS A 61 -6.90 -3.17 12.73
CA LYS A 61 -7.07 -1.85 13.33
C LYS A 61 -6.34 -1.73 14.67
N LYS A 62 -6.44 -2.76 15.50
CA LYS A 62 -5.75 -2.80 16.78
C LYS A 62 -4.24 -2.75 16.61
N GLU A 63 -3.70 -3.53 15.68
CA GLU A 63 -2.26 -3.56 15.40
C GLU A 63 -1.76 -2.21 14.88
N LEU A 64 -2.55 -1.55 14.05
CA LEU A 64 -2.22 -0.21 13.54
C LEU A 64 -2.18 0.81 14.66
N HIS A 65 -3.16 0.79 15.57
CA HIS A 65 -3.16 1.68 16.73
C HIS A 65 -1.98 1.40 17.67
N ASP A 66 -1.70 0.12 17.94
CA ASP A 66 -0.58 -0.27 18.80
C ASP A 66 0.76 0.15 18.19
N PHE A 67 0.90 0.02 16.86
CA PHE A 67 2.12 0.43 16.17
C PHE A 67 2.36 1.93 16.31
N VAL A 68 1.36 2.75 16.02
CA VAL A 68 1.54 4.21 16.07
C VAL A 68 1.71 4.73 17.50
N ALA A 69 1.16 4.03 18.49
CA ALA A 69 1.30 4.42 19.90
C ALA A 69 2.74 4.31 20.41
N LYS A 70 3.60 3.54 19.74
CA LYS A 70 5.02 3.37 20.13
C LYS A 70 5.91 4.54 19.73
N TYR A 71 5.41 5.44 18.87
CA TYR A 71 6.22 6.50 18.28
C TYR A 71 5.61 7.85 18.55
N GLU A 72 6.45 8.87 18.63
CA GLU A 72 6.00 10.25 18.74
C GLU A 72 5.32 10.68 17.43
N GLU A 73 4.27 11.48 17.57
CA GLU A 73 3.55 12.00 16.42
C GLU A 73 4.37 13.06 15.69
N ASN A 74 4.52 12.89 14.38
CA ASN A 74 5.10 13.93 13.52
C ASN A 74 4.03 14.99 13.25
N LYS A 75 4.11 16.10 13.93
CA LYS A 75 3.15 17.22 13.77
C LYS A 75 3.27 17.89 12.41
N LYS A 76 4.47 17.85 11.81
CA LYS A 76 4.74 18.46 10.51
C LYS A 76 4.90 17.35 9.48
N GLN A 77 4.13 17.42 8.40
CA GLN A 77 4.23 16.46 7.29
C GLN A 77 5.61 16.54 6.65
N LYS A 78 6.21 15.37 6.43
CA LYS A 78 7.50 15.22 5.77
C LYS A 78 7.32 14.58 4.40
N ASN A 79 8.26 14.84 3.50
CA ASN A 79 8.32 14.20 2.20
C ASN A 79 9.23 12.98 2.28
N LEU A 80 8.75 11.84 1.80
CA LEU A 80 9.51 10.59 1.83
C LEU A 80 9.50 9.99 0.43
N ALA A 81 10.66 9.59 -0.04
CA ALA A 81 10.80 8.87 -1.29
C ALA A 81 11.01 7.38 -1.01
N ILE A 82 10.25 6.54 -1.70
CA ILE A 82 10.33 5.09 -1.60
C ILE A 82 10.66 4.51 -2.96
N VAL A 83 11.72 3.73 -3.04
CA VAL A 83 12.11 2.99 -4.24
C VAL A 83 11.80 1.52 -3.99
N CYS A 84 10.83 0.99 -4.70
CA CYS A 84 10.36 -0.38 -4.48
C CYS A 84 11.22 -1.40 -5.21
N ALA A 85 11.52 -2.52 -4.57
CA ALA A 85 12.05 -3.69 -5.23
C ALA A 85 10.93 -4.43 -5.98
N GLY A 86 11.29 -5.33 -6.89
CA GLY A 86 10.32 -6.04 -7.73
C GLY A 86 10.48 -7.55 -7.75
N ASN A 87 11.20 -8.11 -6.78
CA ASN A 87 11.47 -9.54 -6.71
C ASN A 87 10.37 -10.35 -6.00
N ILE A 88 9.55 -9.67 -5.20
CA ILE A 88 8.41 -10.26 -4.49
C ILE A 88 7.20 -9.36 -4.72
N PRO A 89 5.99 -9.93 -4.98
CA PRO A 89 4.80 -9.11 -5.22
C PRO A 89 4.53 -8.12 -4.11
N ALA A 90 4.41 -6.83 -4.47
CA ALA A 90 4.07 -5.73 -3.57
C ALA A 90 5.02 -5.55 -2.39
N VAL A 91 6.30 -5.91 -2.54
CA VAL A 91 7.27 -5.89 -1.42
C VAL A 91 7.45 -4.50 -0.80
N GLY A 92 7.27 -3.43 -1.57
CA GLY A 92 7.38 -2.06 -1.08
C GLY A 92 6.16 -1.56 -0.29
N PHE A 93 5.10 -2.34 -0.20
CA PHE A 93 3.86 -1.91 0.46
C PHE A 93 4.07 -1.61 1.95
N HIS A 94 4.89 -2.38 2.64
CA HIS A 94 5.18 -2.15 4.06
C HIS A 94 5.79 -0.77 4.30
N ASP A 95 6.73 -0.36 3.45
CA ASP A 95 7.35 0.97 3.56
C ASP A 95 6.32 2.09 3.33
N ILE A 96 5.40 1.87 2.39
CA ILE A 96 4.31 2.81 2.13
C ILE A 96 3.41 2.93 3.36
N LEU A 97 3.03 1.81 3.94
CA LEU A 97 2.21 1.77 5.16
C LEU A 97 2.88 2.56 6.29
N CYS A 98 4.15 2.31 6.54
CA CYS A 98 4.91 3.01 7.58
C CYS A 98 5.01 4.50 7.30
N GLY A 99 5.24 4.89 6.05
CA GLY A 99 5.30 6.29 5.65
C GLY A 99 3.97 7.02 5.86
N LEU A 100 2.86 6.39 5.49
CA LEU A 100 1.53 6.96 5.71
C LEU A 100 1.24 7.14 7.20
N LEU A 101 1.56 6.16 8.01
CA LEU A 101 1.34 6.22 9.46
C LEU A 101 2.26 7.23 10.14
N SER A 102 3.36 7.61 9.51
CA SER A 102 4.34 8.56 10.03
C SER A 102 4.09 10.00 9.55
N ASN A 103 2.91 10.28 9.00
CA ASN A 103 2.54 11.60 8.47
C ASN A 103 3.49 12.08 7.37
N CYS A 104 3.74 11.20 6.40
CA CYS A 104 4.57 11.54 5.25
C CYS A 104 3.75 11.68 3.97
N SER A 105 4.19 12.60 3.11
CA SER A 105 3.77 12.62 1.72
C SER A 105 4.77 11.80 0.91
N LEU A 106 4.29 10.82 0.15
CA LEU A 106 5.14 9.81 -0.45
C LEU A 106 5.33 10.01 -1.95
N GLN A 107 6.58 9.96 -2.40
CA GLN A 107 6.92 9.71 -3.79
C GLN A 107 7.35 8.25 -3.91
N VAL A 108 6.64 7.47 -4.71
CA VAL A 108 6.88 6.04 -4.83
C VAL A 108 7.32 5.72 -6.24
N LYS A 109 8.54 5.22 -6.37
CA LYS A 109 9.06 4.71 -7.63
C LYS A 109 8.91 3.20 -7.63
N LEU A 110 8.02 2.69 -8.47
CA LEU A 110 7.78 1.26 -8.61
C LEU A 110 8.91 0.58 -9.38
N SER A 111 9.15 -0.70 -9.08
CA SER A 111 10.00 -1.52 -9.92
C SER A 111 9.33 -1.74 -11.28
N SER A 112 10.13 -1.83 -12.35
CA SER A 112 9.62 -2.19 -13.68
C SER A 112 8.96 -3.58 -13.70
N ASN A 113 9.27 -4.43 -12.72
CA ASN A 113 8.71 -5.77 -12.59
C ASN A 113 7.43 -5.84 -11.76
N ASP A 114 7.03 -4.74 -11.11
CA ASP A 114 5.85 -4.71 -10.24
C ASP A 114 5.20 -3.32 -10.30
N LYS A 115 4.47 -3.07 -11.38
CA LYS A 115 3.79 -1.78 -11.60
C LYS A 115 2.29 -1.85 -11.39
N VAL A 116 1.73 -3.02 -11.10
CA VAL A 116 0.29 -3.23 -11.08
C VAL A 116 -0.26 -3.30 -9.64
N ILE A 117 0.39 -4.07 -8.77
CA ILE A 117 -0.20 -4.46 -7.49
C ILE A 117 -0.32 -3.28 -6.52
N ILE A 118 0.76 -2.56 -6.27
CA ILE A 118 0.74 -1.43 -5.31
C ILE A 118 -0.22 -0.33 -5.74
N PRO A 119 -0.22 0.15 -7.00
CA PRO A 119 -1.24 1.11 -7.43
C PRO A 119 -2.66 0.61 -7.26
N PHE A 120 -2.90 -0.68 -7.51
CA PHE A 120 -4.22 -1.29 -7.28
C PHE A 120 -4.62 -1.18 -5.80
N LEU A 121 -3.72 -1.54 -4.88
CA LEU A 121 -4.00 -1.49 -3.44
C LEU A 121 -4.26 -0.03 -2.98
N ILE A 122 -3.44 0.90 -3.42
CA ILE A 122 -3.63 2.32 -3.09
C ILE A 122 -4.99 2.81 -3.61
N ASN A 123 -5.36 2.40 -4.80
CA ASN A 123 -6.65 2.75 -5.39
C ASN A 123 -7.83 2.22 -4.57
N ARG A 124 -7.72 0.98 -4.07
CA ARG A 124 -8.75 0.39 -3.20
C ARG A 124 -8.92 1.19 -1.90
N MET A 125 -7.83 1.74 -1.39
CA MET A 125 -7.85 2.55 -0.17
C MET A 125 -8.38 3.97 -0.39
N SER A 126 -8.31 4.48 -1.62
CA SER A 126 -8.53 5.90 -1.93
C SER A 126 -9.98 6.25 -2.29
N GLU A 127 -10.94 5.33 -2.11
CA GLU A 127 -12.33 5.51 -2.57
C GLU A 127 -12.99 6.80 -2.11
N LYS A 128 -12.70 7.26 -0.89
CA LYS A 128 -13.36 8.43 -0.31
C LYS A 128 -12.45 9.65 -0.17
N THR A 129 -11.15 9.42 -0.08
CA THR A 129 -10.18 10.48 0.17
C THR A 129 -8.86 10.12 -0.50
N GLU A 130 -8.32 11.06 -1.26
CA GLU A 130 -7.03 10.86 -1.91
C GLU A 130 -5.91 10.74 -0.87
N LEU A 131 -5.12 9.68 -0.98
CA LEU A 131 -3.97 9.45 -0.11
C LEU A 131 -2.77 10.29 -0.56
N PRO A 132 -1.87 10.68 0.36
CA PRO A 132 -0.69 11.44 0.01
C PRO A 132 0.40 10.55 -0.59
N VAL A 133 0.06 9.84 -1.67
CA VAL A 133 0.95 8.93 -2.39
C VAL A 133 0.96 9.32 -3.86
N ARG A 134 2.15 9.56 -4.39
CA ARG A 134 2.34 9.87 -5.81
C ARG A 134 3.33 8.89 -6.41
N PHE A 135 2.92 8.22 -7.49
CA PHE A 135 3.80 7.33 -8.24
C PHE A 135 4.60 8.16 -9.25
N VAL A 136 5.90 7.93 -9.28
CA VAL A 136 6.82 8.69 -10.13
C VAL A 136 7.76 7.74 -10.86
N ASP A 137 8.21 8.17 -12.04
CA ASP A 137 9.23 7.43 -12.81
C ASP A 137 10.64 7.78 -12.33
N LYS A 138 10.79 8.94 -11.73
CA LYS A 138 12.07 9.43 -11.21
C LYS A 138 11.82 10.19 -9.92
N ILE A 139 12.65 9.91 -8.90
CA ILE A 139 12.59 10.65 -7.65
C ILE A 139 13.19 12.03 -7.85
N ASN A 140 12.45 13.04 -7.42
CA ASN A 140 12.90 14.44 -7.45
C ASN A 140 13.21 14.87 -6.02
N GLY A 141 14.39 15.45 -5.87
CA GLY A 141 14.83 15.98 -4.58
C GLY A 141 14.10 17.26 -4.16
#